data_7bb8acaffa3d0b0b1b755661fa1693e1
#
_entry.id   7bb8acaffa3d0b0b1b755661fa1693e1
#
_cell.length_a   1.000
_cell.length_b   1.000
_cell.length_c   1.000
_cell.angle_alpha   90.00
_cell.angle_beta   90.00
_cell.angle_gamma   90.00
#
_symmetry.space_group_name_H-M   'P 1'
#
loop_
_entity.id
_entity.type
_entity.pdbx_description
1 polymer ?
#
loop_
_entity_poly.entity_id
_entity_poly.type
_entity_poly.pdbx_seq_one_letter_code
_entity_poly.pdbx_strand_id
1 'polypeptide(L)'
;MRAMAWNKPLPQPTPISAPYWEGLKAHEVRIQQCDRGHWVFFPRAHCPACASRQLAWRKVSGEGTLYAFTVARVPTMPEFTDEMPQILAVVELDEGPRVNTTIVGVDSTTLKVGERVRPVFDDRPGSTTLLRY
;
A
#
# COMPACT_ATOMS: atom_id res chain seq x y z
N MET A 1 -6.25 -21.03 24.62
CA MET A 1 -5.35 -19.87 24.59
C MET A 1 -6.08 -18.70 23.94
N ARG A 2 -6.05 -17.56 24.60
CA ARG A 2 -6.71 -16.38 24.07
C ARG A 2 -5.83 -15.75 22.98
N ALA A 3 -6.41 -15.42 21.80
CA ALA A 3 -5.71 -14.68 20.79
C ALA A 3 -5.40 -13.27 21.31
N MET A 4 -4.23 -12.72 20.97
CA MET A 4 -3.90 -11.34 21.30
C MET A 4 -4.86 -10.40 20.58
N ALA A 5 -5.45 -9.47 21.33
CA ALA A 5 -6.30 -8.46 20.76
C ALA A 5 -5.46 -7.54 19.86
N TRP A 6 -6.02 -7.17 18.73
CA TRP A 6 -5.39 -6.22 17.84
C TRP A 6 -5.43 -4.83 18.50
N ASN A 7 -4.27 -4.23 18.68
CA ASN A 7 -4.15 -2.95 19.38
C ASN A 7 -3.60 -1.82 18.51
N LYS A 8 -3.33 -2.09 17.22
CA LYS A 8 -2.78 -1.10 16.29
C LYS A 8 -3.91 -0.34 15.60
N PRO A 9 -3.70 0.95 15.28
CA PRO A 9 -4.71 1.68 14.49
C PRO A 9 -4.86 1.04 13.12
N LEU A 10 -6.09 1.04 12.61
CA LEU A 10 -6.42 0.52 11.30
C LEU A 10 -6.89 1.70 10.41
N PRO A 11 -6.67 1.60 9.10
CA PRO A 11 -7.16 2.61 8.17
C PRO A 11 -8.68 2.76 8.27
N GLN A 12 -9.16 4.00 8.13
CA GLN A 12 -10.58 4.32 8.10
C GLN A 12 -10.95 4.67 6.66
N PRO A 13 -11.64 3.78 5.91
CA PRO A 13 -12.05 4.10 4.55
C PRO A 13 -12.95 5.32 4.50
N THR A 14 -12.74 6.14 3.49
CA THR A 14 -13.62 7.27 3.15
C THR A 14 -14.42 6.91 1.90
N PRO A 15 -15.50 7.65 1.56
CA PRO A 15 -16.20 7.40 0.31
C PRO A 15 -15.29 7.43 -0.92
N ILE A 16 -14.28 8.29 -0.91
CA ILE A 16 -13.31 8.38 -2.02
C ILE A 16 -12.37 7.18 -2.05
N SER A 17 -11.91 6.71 -0.89
CA SER A 17 -10.93 5.62 -0.82
C SER A 17 -11.57 4.23 -0.74
N ALA A 18 -12.89 4.14 -0.52
CA ALA A 18 -13.56 2.85 -0.33
C ALA A 18 -13.26 1.81 -1.42
N PRO A 19 -13.29 2.14 -2.74
CA PRO A 19 -12.97 1.14 -3.75
C PRO A 19 -11.56 0.58 -3.64
N TYR A 20 -10.60 1.37 -3.19
CA TYR A 20 -9.22 0.90 -2.95
C TYR A 20 -9.21 -0.17 -1.86
N TRP A 21 -9.84 0.11 -0.71
CA TRP A 21 -9.88 -0.83 0.41
C TRP A 21 -10.71 -2.07 0.10
N GLU A 22 -11.82 -1.92 -0.63
CA GLU A 22 -12.61 -3.06 -1.10
C GLU A 22 -11.82 -3.94 -2.05
N GLY A 23 -11.00 -3.35 -2.91
CA GLY A 23 -10.10 -4.08 -3.78
C GLY A 23 -9.10 -4.90 -3.00
N LEU A 24 -8.45 -4.32 -2.01
CA LEU A 24 -7.50 -5.04 -1.16
C LEU A 24 -8.15 -6.20 -0.44
N LYS A 25 -9.37 -6.01 0.06
CA LYS A 25 -10.13 -7.08 0.71
C LYS A 25 -10.39 -8.25 -0.24
N ALA A 26 -10.58 -7.97 -1.52
CA ALA A 26 -10.72 -8.97 -2.57
C ALA A 26 -9.37 -9.46 -3.11
N HIS A 27 -8.26 -9.05 -2.50
CA HIS A 27 -6.88 -9.34 -2.93
C HIS A 27 -6.61 -8.82 -4.35
N GLU A 28 -7.08 -7.63 -4.61
CA GLU A 28 -6.82 -6.88 -5.85
C GLU A 28 -6.25 -5.52 -5.52
N VAL A 29 -5.32 -5.05 -6.35
CA VAL A 29 -4.81 -3.69 -6.25
C VAL A 29 -5.57 -2.84 -7.27
N ARG A 30 -6.31 -1.85 -6.79
CA ARG A 30 -7.09 -0.92 -7.61
C ARG A 30 -6.53 0.47 -7.45
N ILE A 31 -6.22 1.13 -8.57
CA ILE A 31 -5.65 2.47 -8.59
C ILE A 31 -6.53 3.34 -9.49
N GLN A 32 -6.70 4.61 -9.11
CA GLN A 32 -7.43 5.56 -9.92
C GLN A 32 -6.62 5.99 -11.15
N GLN A 33 -7.31 6.20 -12.26
CA GLN A 33 -6.72 6.75 -13.47
C GLN A 33 -7.67 7.82 -14.01
N CYS A 34 -7.15 8.98 -14.36
CA CYS A 34 -7.97 10.04 -14.93
C CYS A 34 -8.23 9.79 -16.42
N ASP A 35 -9.15 10.55 -17.00
CA ASP A 35 -9.53 10.46 -18.43
C ASP A 35 -8.39 10.82 -19.39
N ARG A 36 -7.33 11.46 -18.87
CA ARG A 36 -6.11 11.78 -19.63
C ARG A 36 -4.99 10.78 -19.43
N GLY A 37 -5.27 9.69 -18.71
CA GLY A 37 -4.31 8.61 -18.50
C GLY A 37 -3.36 8.76 -17.33
N HIS A 38 -3.50 9.80 -16.52
CA HIS A 38 -2.66 9.95 -15.32
C HIS A 38 -3.11 9.00 -14.23
N TRP A 39 -2.16 8.30 -13.63
CA TRP A 39 -2.42 7.47 -12.46
C TRP A 39 -2.44 8.33 -11.21
N VAL A 40 -3.36 8.02 -10.29
CA VAL A 40 -3.58 8.79 -9.06
C VAL A 40 -3.47 7.86 -7.86
N PHE A 41 -2.43 8.02 -7.08
CA PHE A 41 -2.26 7.35 -5.80
C PHE A 41 -1.70 8.37 -4.81
N PHE A 42 -2.29 8.50 -3.67
CA PHE A 42 -3.38 7.84 -3.01
C PHE A 42 -4.74 8.36 -3.53
N PRO A 43 -5.92 7.69 -3.24
CA PRO A 43 -7.22 8.09 -3.79
C PRO A 43 -7.58 9.55 -3.54
N ARG A 44 -8.02 10.24 -4.59
CA ARG A 44 -8.36 11.67 -4.56
C ARG A 44 -9.64 11.94 -5.36
N ALA A 45 -10.22 13.13 -5.12
CA ALA A 45 -11.39 13.58 -5.87
C ALA A 45 -11.02 14.14 -7.24
N HIS A 46 -9.77 14.58 -7.43
CA HIS A 46 -9.28 15.16 -8.68
C HIS A 46 -7.89 14.61 -8.98
N CYS A 47 -7.54 14.59 -10.27
CA CYS A 47 -6.18 14.28 -10.67
C CYS A 47 -5.24 15.42 -10.24
N PRO A 48 -4.15 15.13 -9.49
CA PRO A 48 -3.22 16.17 -9.08
C PRO A 48 -2.39 16.73 -10.24
N ALA A 49 -2.32 16.02 -11.38
CA ALA A 49 -1.56 16.46 -12.54
C ALA A 49 -2.35 17.39 -13.46
N CYS A 50 -3.66 17.19 -13.60
CA CYS A 50 -4.46 17.96 -14.56
C CYS A 50 -5.80 18.45 -14.00
N ALA A 51 -6.07 18.24 -12.72
CA ALA A 51 -7.30 18.65 -12.04
C ALA A 51 -8.58 18.02 -12.59
N SER A 52 -8.50 17.00 -13.45
CA SER A 52 -9.67 16.30 -13.94
C SER A 52 -10.44 15.64 -12.82
N ARG A 53 -11.77 15.69 -12.87
CA ARG A 53 -12.65 14.98 -11.96
C ARG A 53 -13.12 13.64 -12.52
N GLN A 54 -12.71 13.32 -13.74
CA GLN A 54 -13.06 12.08 -14.43
C GLN A 54 -12.04 11.00 -14.05
N LEU A 55 -12.24 10.41 -12.87
CA LEU A 55 -11.35 9.36 -12.34
C LEU A 55 -12.08 8.03 -12.36
N ALA A 56 -11.46 7.02 -12.94
CA ALA A 56 -11.95 5.65 -12.96
C ALA A 56 -11.04 4.74 -12.14
N TRP A 57 -11.61 3.75 -11.51
CA TRP A 57 -10.84 2.72 -10.80
C TRP A 57 -10.41 1.65 -11.78
N ARG A 58 -9.12 1.33 -11.75
CA ARG A 58 -8.52 0.29 -12.61
C ARG A 58 -7.88 -0.78 -11.74
N LYS A 59 -8.15 -2.04 -12.07
CA LYS A 59 -7.40 -3.14 -11.47
C LYS A 59 -6.03 -3.18 -12.15
N VAL A 60 -4.97 -3.21 -11.32
CA VAL A 60 -3.59 -3.32 -11.80
C VAL A 60 -2.99 -4.62 -11.29
N SER A 61 -1.87 -5.06 -11.87
CA SER A 61 -1.18 -6.27 -11.43
C SER A 61 -0.72 -6.16 -9.97
N GLY A 62 -0.40 -4.96 -9.55
CA GLY A 62 0.19 -4.69 -8.26
C GLY A 62 1.68 -5.03 -8.20
N GLU A 63 2.21 -5.72 -9.19
CA GLU A 63 3.64 -6.05 -9.24
C GLU A 63 4.44 -4.81 -9.61
N GLY A 64 5.67 -4.73 -9.12
CA GLY A 64 6.49 -3.58 -9.39
C GLY A 64 7.95 -3.78 -9.03
N THR A 65 8.65 -2.66 -8.98
CA THR A 65 10.08 -2.59 -8.70
C THR A 65 10.30 -1.74 -7.47
N LEU A 66 11.18 -2.17 -6.59
CA LEU A 66 11.53 -1.39 -5.41
C LEU A 66 12.26 -0.13 -5.83
N TYR A 67 11.59 1.01 -5.63
CA TYR A 67 12.11 2.31 -6.03
C TYR A 67 13.01 2.92 -4.95
N ALA A 68 12.59 2.82 -3.70
CA ALA A 68 13.33 3.33 -2.56
C ALA A 68 12.89 2.62 -1.28
N PHE A 69 13.75 2.55 -0.29
CA PHE A 69 13.36 2.03 1.01
C PHE A 69 14.24 2.62 2.12
N THR A 70 13.73 2.53 3.33
CA THR A 70 14.48 2.82 4.54
C THR A 70 14.09 1.80 5.62
N VAL A 71 14.94 1.63 6.60
CA VAL A 71 14.69 0.71 7.71
C VAL A 71 14.37 1.54 8.95
N ALA A 72 13.13 1.47 9.40
CA ALA A 72 12.68 2.12 10.62
C ALA A 72 12.97 1.21 11.81
N ARG A 73 13.74 1.70 12.76
CA ARG A 73 14.13 0.94 13.95
C ARG A 73 13.41 1.38 15.21
N VAL A 74 12.81 2.58 15.16
CA VAL A 74 12.05 3.14 16.27
C VAL A 74 10.59 3.26 15.83
N PRO A 75 9.64 2.69 16.58
CA PRO A 75 8.23 2.74 16.20
C PRO A 75 7.68 4.16 16.34
N THR A 76 6.75 4.53 15.46
CA THR A 76 6.03 5.80 15.56
C THR A 76 5.04 5.79 16.72
N MET A 77 4.55 4.60 17.07
CA MET A 77 3.66 4.38 18.21
C MET A 77 4.09 3.10 18.93
N PRO A 78 3.94 3.02 20.26
CA PRO A 78 4.35 1.83 21.01
C PRO A 78 3.72 0.53 20.51
N GLU A 79 2.51 0.60 19.95
CA GLU A 79 1.78 -0.55 19.43
C GLU A 79 2.51 -1.23 18.26
N PHE A 80 3.41 -0.52 17.59
CA PHE A 80 4.17 -1.07 16.45
C PHE A 80 5.55 -1.62 16.83
N THR A 81 5.87 -1.66 18.12
CA THR A 81 7.20 -2.11 18.60
C THR A 81 7.53 -3.52 18.13
N ASP A 82 6.54 -4.41 18.07
CA ASP A 82 6.72 -5.80 17.62
C ASP A 82 7.00 -5.94 16.12
N GLU A 83 6.76 -4.88 15.34
CA GLU A 83 7.03 -4.88 13.89
C GLU A 83 8.41 -4.31 13.54
N MET A 84 9.17 -3.83 14.55
CA MET A 84 10.49 -3.27 14.30
C MET A 84 11.57 -4.36 14.20
N PRO A 85 12.56 -4.20 13.32
CA PRO A 85 12.68 -3.12 12.34
C PRO A 85 11.67 -3.28 11.19
N GLN A 86 11.14 -2.17 10.72
CA GLN A 86 10.16 -2.15 9.65
C GLN A 86 10.79 -1.55 8.39
N ILE A 87 10.63 -2.20 7.24
CA ILE A 87 11.14 -1.69 5.98
C ILE A 87 10.05 -0.86 5.32
N LEU A 88 10.23 0.46 5.35
CA LEU A 88 9.32 1.40 4.69
C LEU A 88 9.80 1.60 3.27
N ALA A 89 8.92 1.45 2.30
CA ALA A 89 9.33 1.41 0.89
C ALA A 89 8.39 2.19 -0.01
N VAL A 90 8.93 2.59 -1.16
CA VAL A 90 8.17 3.06 -2.30
C VAL A 90 8.36 2.03 -3.41
N VAL A 91 7.26 1.52 -3.92
CA VAL A 91 7.24 0.55 -5.03
C VAL A 91 6.69 1.26 -6.26
N GLU A 92 7.42 1.18 -7.36
CA GLU A 92 6.94 1.66 -8.65
C GLU A 92 6.25 0.50 -9.36
N LEU A 93 4.94 0.61 -9.53
CA LEU A 93 4.16 -0.43 -10.20
C LEU A 93 4.49 -0.49 -11.68
N ASP A 94 4.33 -1.66 -12.29
CA ASP A 94 4.59 -1.85 -13.72
C ASP A 94 3.72 -0.93 -14.57
N GLU A 95 2.53 -0.59 -14.09
CA GLU A 95 1.62 0.33 -14.77
C GLU A 95 2.05 1.79 -14.66
N GLY A 96 2.94 2.13 -13.72
CA GLY A 96 3.53 3.46 -13.59
C GLY A 96 3.37 4.17 -12.26
N PRO A 97 2.27 4.02 -11.51
CA PRO A 97 2.13 4.74 -10.25
C PRO A 97 3.09 4.20 -9.18
N ARG A 98 3.45 5.08 -8.23
CA ARG A 98 4.27 4.71 -7.07
C ARG A 98 3.39 4.60 -5.85
N VAL A 99 3.59 3.56 -5.08
CA VAL A 99 2.81 3.31 -3.85
C VAL A 99 3.75 3.22 -2.66
N ASN A 100 3.31 3.77 -1.54
CA ASN A 100 4.02 3.66 -0.27
C ASN A 100 3.56 2.39 0.43
N THR A 101 4.51 1.61 0.92
CA THR A 101 4.21 0.31 1.52
C THR A 101 5.30 -0.11 2.51
N THR A 102 5.18 -1.32 3.01
CA THR A 102 6.23 -1.99 3.78
C THR A 102 6.62 -3.28 3.07
N ILE A 103 7.90 -3.61 3.15
CA ILE A 103 8.41 -4.88 2.59
C ILE A 103 8.44 -5.91 3.72
N VAL A 104 7.93 -7.09 3.43
CA VAL A 104 7.87 -8.20 4.39
C VAL A 104 8.53 -9.44 3.82
N GLY A 105 8.91 -10.37 4.70
CA GLY A 105 9.44 -11.68 4.28
C GLY A 105 10.87 -11.67 3.79
N VAL A 106 11.62 -10.58 3.99
CA VAL A 106 13.02 -10.47 3.57
C VAL A 106 13.85 -9.81 4.67
N ASP A 107 15.15 -10.07 4.63
CA ASP A 107 16.13 -9.39 5.48
C ASP A 107 16.48 -8.05 4.83
N SER A 108 16.41 -6.97 5.59
CA SER A 108 16.71 -5.63 5.11
C SER A 108 18.15 -5.49 4.62
N THR A 109 19.08 -6.30 5.13
CA THR A 109 20.49 -6.23 4.76
C THR A 109 20.76 -6.77 3.35
N THR A 110 19.86 -7.61 2.80
CA THR A 110 19.99 -8.18 1.46
C THR A 110 19.14 -7.46 0.42
N LEU A 111 18.25 -6.58 0.86
CA LEU A 111 17.33 -5.88 -0.03
C LEU A 111 18.05 -4.79 -0.82
N LYS A 112 17.77 -4.70 -2.11
CA LYS A 112 18.37 -3.70 -3.01
C LYS A 112 17.32 -2.98 -3.82
N VAL A 113 17.54 -1.67 -4.03
CA VAL A 113 16.73 -0.89 -4.97
C VAL A 113 16.84 -1.52 -6.36
N GLY A 114 15.74 -1.60 -7.06
CA GLY A 114 15.66 -2.23 -8.38
C GLY A 114 15.15 -3.66 -8.36
N GLU A 115 15.04 -4.28 -7.18
CA GLU A 115 14.50 -5.64 -7.09
C GLU A 115 13.01 -5.68 -7.43
N ARG A 116 12.61 -6.80 -8.03
CA ARG A 116 11.20 -7.06 -8.30
C ARG A 116 10.47 -7.44 -7.01
N VAL A 117 9.29 -6.86 -6.84
CA VAL A 117 8.44 -7.11 -5.68
C VAL A 117 7.01 -7.38 -6.13
N ARG A 118 6.26 -8.10 -5.31
CA ARG A 118 4.87 -8.44 -5.58
C ARG A 118 4.02 -8.13 -4.36
N PRO A 119 2.70 -7.88 -4.55
CA PRO A 119 1.82 -7.56 -3.43
C PRO A 119 1.65 -8.73 -2.47
N VAL A 120 1.57 -8.41 -1.19
CA VAL A 120 1.21 -9.31 -0.12
C VAL A 120 -0.02 -8.70 0.55
N PHE A 121 -1.13 -9.41 0.55
CA PHE A 121 -2.37 -8.93 1.13
C PHE A 121 -2.46 -9.40 2.58
N ASP A 122 -2.34 -8.44 3.49
CA ASP A 122 -2.30 -8.69 4.93
C ASP A 122 -3.69 -8.45 5.52
N ASP A 123 -4.46 -9.54 5.65
CA ASP A 123 -5.81 -9.47 6.19
C ASP A 123 -5.79 -9.27 7.70
N ARG A 124 -6.53 -8.27 8.17
CA ARG A 124 -6.57 -7.84 9.57
C ARG A 124 -8.00 -7.86 10.10
N PRO A 125 -8.18 -7.75 11.42
CA PRO A 125 -9.52 -7.74 12.03
C PRO A 125 -10.41 -6.64 11.44
N GLY A 126 -11.72 -6.84 11.47
CA GLY A 126 -12.69 -5.88 10.99
C GLY A 126 -12.78 -5.78 9.47
N SER A 127 -12.38 -6.82 8.76
CA SER A 127 -12.41 -6.88 7.29
C SER A 127 -11.50 -5.84 6.62
N THR A 128 -10.40 -5.47 7.28
CA THR A 128 -9.38 -4.58 6.71
C THR A 128 -8.24 -5.41 6.17
N THR A 129 -7.80 -5.11 4.95
CA THR A 129 -6.62 -5.73 4.34
C THR A 129 -5.60 -4.65 4.05
N LEU A 130 -4.36 -4.85 4.49
CA LEU A 130 -3.25 -3.94 4.24
C LEU A 130 -2.45 -4.43 3.04
N LEU A 131 -2.00 -3.50 2.21
CA LEU A 131 -1.13 -3.83 1.09
C LEU A 131 0.32 -3.74 1.53
N ARG A 132 1.01 -4.86 1.44
CA ARG A 132 2.46 -4.96 1.69
C ARG A 132 3.15 -5.57 0.47
N TYR A 133 4.46 -5.62 0.49
CA TYR A 133 5.25 -6.20 -0.60
C TYR A 133 6.38 -7.11 -0.11
#